data_60760d61f8b64d5a057e18e179df08d0
#
_entry.id   60760d61f8b64d5a057e18e179df08d0
#
_cell.length_a   1.000
_cell.length_b   1.000
_cell.length_c   1.000
_cell.angle_alpha   90.00
_cell.angle_beta   90.00
_cell.angle_gamma   90.00
#
_symmetry.space_group_name_H-M   'P 1'
#
loop_
_entity.id
_entity.type
_entity.pdbx_description
1 polymer ?
#
loop_
_entity_poly.entity_id
_entity_poly.type
_entity_poly.pdbx_seq_one_letter_code
_entity_poly.pdbx_strand_id
1 'polypeptide(L)'
;MKKVMLFFALVLLSCSTASAIYFDDEGIPQGYRGFADFSYTLGVGDWGKNHDRVGIMTSHGYQIAPQFFAGLGVGFNYYFNGNDESCSLPVFAHFRSDLLENEITPYVDLRVGYSFLDVKGFYINPSVGCRFELNDNLGLNVGIGYTMQQAEHLFKSDKKNCGGLDFRFGIDF
;
A
#
# COMPACT_ATOMS: atom_id res chain seq x y z
N MET A 1 7.32 -21.87 -1.86
CA MET A 1 6.46 -21.98 -0.67
C MET A 1 7.16 -21.55 0.62
N LYS A 2 8.36 -22.06 1.00
CA LYS A 2 9.05 -21.65 2.26
C LYS A 2 9.39 -20.16 2.35
N LYS A 3 9.78 -19.50 1.24
CA LYS A 3 10.11 -18.07 1.20
C LYS A 3 8.87 -17.16 1.39
N VAL A 4 7.70 -17.58 0.91
CA VAL A 4 6.43 -16.88 1.09
C VAL A 4 5.95 -16.99 2.54
N MET A 5 6.08 -18.16 3.16
CA MET A 5 5.77 -18.34 4.60
C MET A 5 6.67 -17.48 5.50
N LEU A 6 7.95 -17.34 5.15
CA LEU A 6 8.88 -16.49 5.92
C LEU A 6 8.50 -15.02 5.83
N PHE A 7 8.06 -14.56 4.65
CA PHE A 7 7.59 -13.19 4.44
C PHE A 7 6.30 -12.90 5.23
N PHE A 8 5.33 -13.83 5.20
CA PHE A 8 4.11 -13.74 6.01
C PHE A 8 4.42 -13.68 7.52
N ALA A 9 5.37 -14.50 7.99
CA ALA A 9 5.81 -14.44 9.38
C ALA A 9 6.46 -13.10 9.74
N LEU A 10 7.24 -12.51 8.82
CA LEU A 10 7.89 -11.21 9.03
C LEU A 10 6.87 -10.06 9.09
N VAL A 11 5.84 -10.09 8.22
CA VAL A 11 4.74 -9.12 8.22
C VAL A 11 3.91 -9.23 9.50
N LEU A 12 3.61 -10.44 9.96
CA LEU A 12 2.89 -10.66 11.21
C LEU A 12 3.72 -10.23 12.44
N LEU A 13 5.04 -10.40 12.39
CA LEU A 13 5.92 -9.96 13.48
C LEU A 13 6.01 -8.43 13.57
N SER A 14 5.92 -7.73 12.44
CA SER A 14 5.92 -6.24 12.44
C SER A 14 4.65 -5.66 13.07
N CYS A 15 3.52 -6.34 12.95
CA CYS A 15 2.27 -5.92 13.60
C CYS A 15 2.28 -6.07 15.13
N SER A 16 3.11 -6.98 15.68
CA SER A 16 3.09 -7.29 17.12
C SER A 16 3.94 -6.36 17.99
N THR A 17 4.77 -5.50 17.40
CA THR A 17 5.70 -4.62 18.14
C THR A 17 5.28 -3.15 18.14
N ALA A 18 4.16 -2.82 17.51
CA ALA A 18 3.66 -1.45 17.46
C ALA A 18 2.97 -1.07 18.78
N SER A 19 3.74 -0.64 19.76
CA SER A 19 3.21 0.08 20.92
C SER A 19 3.08 1.55 20.55
N ALA A 20 1.85 2.05 20.47
CA ALA A 20 1.60 3.47 20.32
C ALA A 20 2.14 4.22 21.53
N ILE A 21 3.16 5.04 21.35
CA ILE A 21 3.62 5.96 22.36
C ILE A 21 2.78 7.22 22.23
N TYR A 22 1.78 7.36 23.10
CA TYR A 22 1.02 8.60 23.25
C TYR A 22 1.88 9.64 23.95
N PHE A 23 2.14 10.76 23.31
CA PHE A 23 2.51 11.99 23.98
C PHE A 23 1.27 12.85 24.11
N ASP A 24 0.77 12.96 25.33
CA ASP A 24 -0.34 13.83 25.69
C ASP A 24 0.22 15.26 25.81
N ASP A 25 -0.03 16.08 24.81
CA ASP A 25 0.06 17.53 24.95
C ASP A 25 -1.04 18.15 24.08
N GLU A 26 -1.74 19.11 24.63
CA GLU A 26 -3.03 19.65 24.20
C GLU A 26 -3.17 19.82 22.66
N GLY A 27 -3.94 18.93 22.06
CA GLY A 27 -4.62 19.25 20.81
C GLY A 27 -4.07 18.61 19.55
N ILE A 28 -3.59 17.43 19.44
CA ILE A 28 -3.49 16.67 18.17
C ILE A 28 -2.83 15.31 18.48
N PRO A 29 -3.45 14.18 18.25
CA PRO A 29 -2.79 12.90 18.39
C PRO A 29 -1.69 12.77 17.32
N GLN A 30 -0.51 13.23 17.66
CA GLN A 30 0.71 12.95 16.91
C GLN A 30 1.24 11.62 17.43
N GLY A 31 1.34 10.62 16.56
CA GLY A 31 1.77 9.31 17.00
C GLY A 31 2.19 8.41 15.85
N TYR A 32 2.77 7.30 16.23
CA TYR A 32 3.03 6.21 15.31
C TYR A 32 1.71 5.66 14.78
N ARG A 33 1.67 5.39 13.47
CA ARG A 33 0.54 4.75 12.79
C ARG A 33 1.07 3.72 11.79
N GLY A 34 0.48 2.54 11.83
CA GLY A 34 0.77 1.45 10.92
C GLY A 34 -0.41 1.12 10.04
N PHE A 35 -0.15 0.62 8.85
CA PHE A 35 -1.16 0.14 7.91
C PHE A 35 -0.80 -1.25 7.43
N ALA A 36 -1.80 -2.11 7.32
CA ALA A 36 -1.70 -3.41 6.68
C ALA A 36 -2.85 -3.55 5.68
N ASP A 37 -2.51 -3.64 4.39
CA ASP A 37 -3.45 -3.58 3.29
C ASP A 37 -3.37 -4.83 2.42
N PHE A 38 -4.52 -5.30 1.98
CA PHE A 38 -4.70 -6.21 0.87
C PHE A 38 -5.19 -5.41 -0.34
N SER A 39 -4.66 -5.70 -1.53
CA SER A 39 -5.09 -5.04 -2.75
C SER A 39 -5.37 -6.03 -3.87
N TYR A 40 -6.36 -5.68 -4.69
CA TYR A 40 -6.65 -6.33 -5.94
C TYR A 40 -6.59 -5.29 -7.05
N THR A 41 -5.74 -5.49 -8.05
CA THR A 41 -5.59 -4.55 -9.16
C THR A 41 -6.03 -5.20 -10.46
N LEU A 42 -6.99 -4.55 -11.12
CA LEU A 42 -7.39 -4.87 -12.48
C LEU A 42 -6.46 -4.18 -13.46
N GLY A 43 -5.76 -4.92 -14.26
CA GLY A 43 -4.88 -4.39 -15.30
C GLY A 43 -5.65 -3.66 -16.40
N VAL A 44 -5.25 -2.41 -16.69
CA VAL A 44 -5.89 -1.54 -17.69
C VAL A 44 -4.85 -1.07 -18.71
N GLY A 45 -5.25 -1.00 -19.97
CA GLY A 45 -4.37 -0.58 -21.08
C GLY A 45 -3.82 -1.76 -21.88
N ASP A 46 -3.11 -1.49 -22.98
CA ASP A 46 -2.65 -2.52 -23.92
C ASP A 46 -1.68 -3.55 -23.32
N TRP A 47 -1.03 -3.19 -22.21
CA TRP A 47 -0.15 -4.07 -21.45
C TRP A 47 -0.75 -4.52 -20.10
N GLY A 48 -1.77 -3.83 -19.60
CA GLY A 48 -2.49 -4.19 -18.40
C GLY A 48 -3.56 -5.25 -18.60
N LYS A 49 -4.09 -5.40 -19.78
CA LYS A 49 -5.27 -6.24 -20.09
C LYS A 49 -5.18 -7.72 -19.70
N ASN A 50 -4.01 -8.24 -19.35
CA ASN A 50 -3.82 -9.62 -18.92
C ASN A 50 -2.90 -9.73 -17.68
N HIS A 51 -2.79 -8.68 -16.89
CA HIS A 51 -1.89 -8.64 -15.73
C HIS A 51 -2.60 -8.17 -14.47
N ASP A 52 -3.69 -8.86 -14.15
CA ASP A 52 -4.34 -8.68 -12.85
C ASP A 52 -3.37 -9.12 -11.76
N ARG A 53 -3.45 -8.46 -10.62
CA ARG A 53 -2.57 -8.79 -9.50
C ARG A 53 -3.28 -8.71 -8.17
N VAL A 54 -2.83 -9.50 -7.24
CA VAL A 54 -3.13 -9.37 -5.81
C VAL A 54 -1.88 -8.91 -5.09
N GLY A 55 -2.06 -8.10 -4.06
CA GLY A 55 -0.98 -7.57 -3.27
C GLY A 55 -1.30 -7.52 -1.79
N ILE A 56 -0.24 -7.64 -1.01
CA ILE A 56 -0.25 -7.32 0.41
C ILE A 56 0.80 -6.26 0.66
N MET A 57 0.46 -5.25 1.44
CA MET A 57 1.34 -4.13 1.71
C MET A 57 1.28 -3.78 3.19
N THR A 58 2.40 -3.34 3.72
CA THR A 58 2.45 -2.73 5.04
C THR A 58 3.22 -1.42 4.96
N SER A 59 2.78 -0.44 5.73
CA SER A 59 3.50 0.83 5.87
C SER A 59 3.45 1.31 7.30
N HIS A 60 4.53 1.95 7.71
CA HIS A 60 4.75 2.42 9.07
C HIS A 60 5.29 3.84 9.04
N GLY A 61 4.81 4.68 9.92
CA GLY A 61 5.22 6.09 9.96
C GLY A 61 4.59 6.85 11.10
N TYR A 62 4.51 8.16 10.91
CA TYR A 62 4.00 9.07 11.91
C TYR A 62 2.87 9.93 11.35
N GLN A 63 1.87 10.15 12.19
CA GLN A 63 0.88 11.19 12.02
C GLN A 63 1.56 12.52 12.37
N ILE A 64 1.91 13.31 11.35
CA ILE A 64 2.66 14.58 11.50
C ILE A 64 1.71 15.72 11.93
N ALA A 65 0.47 15.63 11.48
CA ALA A 65 -0.62 16.54 11.83
C ALA A 65 -1.93 15.73 11.90
N PRO A 66 -3.01 16.22 12.50
CA PRO A 66 -4.27 15.47 12.63
C PRO A 66 -4.72 14.82 11.32
N GLN A 67 -4.47 15.51 10.23
CA GLN A 67 -4.91 15.12 8.90
C GLN A 67 -3.79 14.54 8.02
N PHE A 68 -2.52 14.55 8.47
CA PHE A 68 -1.38 14.17 7.62
C PHE A 68 -0.54 13.06 8.22
N PHE A 69 -0.44 11.98 7.49
CA PHE A 69 0.46 10.87 7.76
C PHE A 69 1.58 10.82 6.71
N ALA A 70 2.79 10.54 7.16
CA ALA A 70 3.92 10.19 6.31
C ALA A 70 4.67 8.98 6.86
N GLY A 71 5.01 8.06 5.98
CA GLY A 71 5.69 6.82 6.37
C GLY A 71 6.41 6.15 5.20
N LEU A 72 6.97 4.99 5.50
CA LEU A 72 7.60 4.10 4.54
C LEU A 72 6.87 2.76 4.55
N GLY A 73 6.82 2.12 3.40
CA GLY A 73 6.15 0.83 3.28
C GLY A 73 6.86 -0.12 2.32
N VAL A 74 6.48 -1.37 2.45
CA VAL A 74 6.88 -2.45 1.57
C VAL A 74 5.66 -3.30 1.22
N GLY A 75 5.64 -3.83 0.01
CA GLY A 75 4.58 -4.71 -0.44
C GLY A 75 5.10 -5.91 -1.19
N PHE A 76 4.21 -6.84 -1.46
CA PHE A 76 4.43 -7.95 -2.35
C PHE A 76 3.20 -8.09 -3.26
N ASN A 77 3.42 -8.04 -4.58
CA ASN A 77 2.38 -8.25 -5.57
C ASN A 77 2.67 -9.52 -6.37
N TYR A 78 1.63 -10.29 -6.59
CA TYR A 78 1.64 -11.46 -7.45
C TYR A 78 0.73 -11.22 -8.65
N TYR A 79 1.31 -11.32 -9.83
CA TYR A 79 0.64 -11.15 -11.13
C TYR A 79 0.17 -12.51 -11.63
N PHE A 80 -1.10 -12.57 -11.93
CA PHE A 80 -1.74 -13.74 -12.54
C PHE A 80 -2.46 -13.29 -13.81
N ASN A 81 -2.78 -14.20 -14.70
CA ASN A 81 -3.44 -13.90 -15.96
C ASN A 81 -2.50 -13.53 -17.13
N GLY A 82 -1.20 -13.74 -17.02
CA GLY A 82 -0.24 -13.71 -18.12
C GLY A 82 0.26 -15.11 -18.47
N ASN A 83 1.03 -15.22 -19.54
CA ASN A 83 1.68 -16.50 -19.89
C ASN A 83 2.82 -16.88 -18.92
N ASP A 84 3.29 -15.91 -18.13
CA ASP A 84 4.34 -16.08 -17.13
C ASP A 84 3.88 -15.46 -15.79
N GLU A 85 3.93 -16.25 -14.73
CA GLU A 85 3.73 -15.79 -13.36
C GLU A 85 4.88 -14.87 -12.96
N SER A 86 4.57 -13.68 -12.47
CA SER A 86 5.56 -12.67 -12.10
C SER A 86 5.26 -12.08 -10.73
N CYS A 87 6.31 -11.64 -10.04
CA CYS A 87 6.21 -11.02 -8.73
C CYS A 87 6.84 -9.62 -8.75
N SER A 88 6.34 -8.73 -7.90
CA SER A 88 7.01 -7.47 -7.61
C SER A 88 7.03 -7.18 -6.12
N LEU A 89 8.07 -6.48 -5.69
CA LEU A 89 8.27 -6.05 -4.31
C LEU A 89 8.45 -4.53 -4.32
N PRO A 90 7.36 -3.75 -4.22
CA PRO A 90 7.44 -2.31 -4.09
C PRO A 90 7.93 -1.90 -2.70
N VAL A 91 8.89 -0.99 -2.67
CA VAL A 91 9.29 -0.20 -1.50
C VAL A 91 8.90 1.23 -1.78
N PHE A 92 8.14 1.86 -0.89
CA PHE A 92 7.50 3.15 -1.18
C PHE A 92 7.45 4.07 0.04
N ALA A 93 7.46 5.38 -0.24
CA ALA A 93 6.99 6.39 0.69
C ALA A 93 5.46 6.45 0.62
N HIS A 94 4.82 6.54 1.77
CA HIS A 94 3.39 6.58 1.94
C HIS A 94 2.99 7.93 2.54
N PHE A 95 2.17 8.67 1.81
CA PHE A 95 1.58 9.93 2.24
C PHE A 95 0.07 9.77 2.24
N ARG A 96 -0.58 10.15 3.34
CA ARG A 96 -2.03 10.11 3.44
C ARG A 96 -2.54 11.38 4.10
N SER A 97 -3.67 11.87 3.59
CA SER A 97 -4.41 12.97 4.19
C SER A 97 -5.84 12.50 4.50
N ASP A 98 -6.16 12.50 5.77
CA ASP A 98 -7.51 12.26 6.27
C ASP A 98 -8.28 13.60 6.22
N LEU A 99 -9.41 13.66 5.50
CA LEU A 99 -10.08 14.92 5.17
C LEU A 99 -11.05 15.39 6.27
N LEU A 100 -11.51 14.48 7.11
CA LEU A 100 -12.44 14.74 8.20
C LEU A 100 -12.00 13.94 9.45
N GLU A 101 -12.46 14.37 10.61
CA GLU A 101 -12.24 13.68 11.90
C GLU A 101 -13.58 13.16 12.42
N ASN A 102 -14.09 12.09 11.81
CA ASN A 102 -15.36 11.47 12.15
C ASN A 102 -15.22 9.95 12.14
N GLU A 103 -16.25 9.24 12.64
CA GLU A 103 -16.32 7.76 12.57
C GLU A 103 -16.12 7.21 11.16
N ILE A 104 -16.54 7.98 10.13
CA ILE A 104 -16.26 7.72 8.72
C ILE A 104 -15.44 8.87 8.17
N THR A 105 -14.18 8.61 7.93
CA THR A 105 -13.18 9.58 7.49
C THR A 105 -12.78 9.34 6.05
N PRO A 106 -13.18 10.19 5.09
CA PRO A 106 -12.65 10.15 3.74
C PRO A 106 -11.17 10.49 3.75
N TYR A 107 -10.39 9.80 2.89
CA TYR A 107 -8.96 10.06 2.78
C TYR A 107 -8.48 10.11 1.33
N VAL A 108 -7.35 10.79 1.14
CA VAL A 108 -6.52 10.73 -0.06
C VAL A 108 -5.17 10.13 0.31
N ASP A 109 -4.70 9.21 -0.48
CA ASP A 109 -3.49 8.42 -0.23
C ASP A 109 -2.60 8.44 -1.47
N LEU A 110 -1.31 8.58 -1.27
CA LEU A 110 -0.30 8.55 -2.32
C LEU A 110 0.88 7.69 -1.89
N ARG A 111 1.17 6.67 -2.69
CA ARG A 111 2.36 5.82 -2.51
C ARG A 111 3.28 5.99 -3.69
N VAL A 112 4.53 6.33 -3.42
CA VAL A 112 5.55 6.57 -4.46
C VAL A 112 6.82 5.84 -4.09
N GLY A 113 7.36 5.06 -5.02
CA GLY A 113 8.55 4.27 -4.74
C GLY A 113 9.11 3.54 -5.94
N TYR A 114 9.76 2.44 -5.66
CA TYR A 114 10.38 1.57 -6.66
C TYR A 114 10.07 0.11 -6.36
N SER A 115 9.73 -0.63 -7.41
CA SER A 115 9.51 -2.08 -7.34
C SER A 115 10.74 -2.84 -7.77
N PHE A 116 10.98 -3.94 -7.06
CA PHE A 116 12.06 -4.90 -7.30
C PHE A 116 11.47 -6.26 -7.74
N LEU A 117 12.33 -7.27 -7.96
CA LEU A 117 12.04 -8.61 -8.47
C LEU A 117 11.78 -8.64 -9.97
N ASP A 118 10.81 -9.44 -10.44
CA ASP A 118 10.57 -9.69 -11.87
C ASP A 118 10.05 -8.44 -12.59
N VAL A 119 9.13 -7.72 -11.94
CA VAL A 119 8.58 -6.46 -12.45
C VAL A 119 9.24 -5.30 -11.70
N LYS A 120 10.31 -4.77 -12.30
CA LYS A 120 11.11 -3.68 -11.75
C LYS A 120 10.71 -2.34 -12.33
N GLY A 121 10.78 -1.29 -11.53
CA GLY A 121 10.63 0.07 -12.00
C GLY A 121 9.92 0.99 -11.03
N PHE A 122 9.69 2.22 -11.50
CA PHE A 122 9.02 3.24 -10.73
C PHE A 122 7.58 2.82 -10.41
N TYR A 123 7.19 3.01 -9.16
CA TYR A 123 5.88 2.68 -8.63
C TYR A 123 5.21 3.94 -8.09
N ILE A 124 3.99 4.21 -8.55
CA ILE A 124 3.14 5.26 -8.01
C ILE A 124 1.70 4.76 -7.93
N ASN A 125 1.03 5.03 -6.81
CA ASN A 125 -0.35 4.65 -6.58
C ASN A 125 -1.08 5.77 -5.81
N PRO A 126 -1.68 6.73 -6.51
CA PRO A 126 -2.68 7.62 -5.95
C PRO A 126 -3.98 6.84 -5.68
N SER A 127 -4.61 7.08 -4.55
CA SER A 127 -5.89 6.48 -4.21
C SER A 127 -6.73 7.39 -3.31
N VAL A 128 -8.03 7.11 -3.29
CA VAL A 128 -9.01 7.73 -2.40
C VAL A 128 -9.81 6.64 -1.71
N GLY A 129 -10.31 6.91 -0.52
CA GLY A 129 -11.08 5.92 0.20
C GLY A 129 -11.76 6.48 1.44
N CYS A 130 -12.30 5.55 2.23
CA CYS A 130 -12.91 5.85 3.52
C CYS A 130 -12.29 4.95 4.59
N ARG A 131 -11.99 5.56 5.73
CA ARG A 131 -11.63 4.91 6.98
C ARG A 131 -12.86 4.81 7.84
N PHE A 132 -13.11 3.64 8.40
CA PHE A 132 -14.15 3.36 9.39
C PHE A 132 -13.46 3.11 10.72
N GLU A 133 -13.72 3.94 11.70
CA GLU A 133 -13.19 3.77 13.05
C GLU A 133 -13.87 2.60 13.74
N LEU A 134 -13.08 1.60 14.15
CA LEU A 134 -13.56 0.44 14.91
C LEU A 134 -13.35 0.65 16.41
N ASN A 135 -12.22 1.22 16.76
CA ASN A 135 -11.81 1.62 18.11
C ASN A 135 -10.83 2.78 18.03
N ASP A 136 -10.50 3.41 19.16
CA ASP A 136 -9.57 4.54 19.25
C ASP A 136 -8.22 4.28 18.52
N ASN A 137 -7.78 3.02 18.47
CA ASN A 137 -6.49 2.62 17.91
C ASN A 137 -6.60 1.71 16.66
N LEU A 138 -7.79 1.45 16.15
CA LEU A 138 -7.99 0.52 15.03
C LEU A 138 -9.01 1.07 14.05
N GLY A 139 -8.61 1.21 12.81
CA GLY A 139 -9.49 1.59 11.72
C GLY A 139 -9.51 0.57 10.59
N LEU A 140 -10.63 0.48 9.91
CA LEU A 140 -10.83 -0.28 8.69
C LEU A 140 -10.78 0.67 7.50
N ASN A 141 -9.97 0.35 6.50
CA ASN A 141 -9.77 1.17 5.31
C ASN A 141 -10.31 0.48 4.07
N VAL A 142 -11.09 1.19 3.29
CA VAL A 142 -11.54 0.76 1.97
C VAL A 142 -11.24 1.85 0.97
N GLY A 143 -10.56 1.51 -0.13
CA GLY A 143 -10.15 2.51 -1.10
C GLY A 143 -10.11 2.01 -2.53
N ILE A 144 -10.09 2.96 -3.44
CA ILE A 144 -9.90 2.75 -4.86
C ILE A 144 -8.79 3.68 -5.35
N GLY A 145 -7.91 3.16 -6.18
CA GLY A 145 -6.79 3.91 -6.71
C GLY A 145 -6.42 3.52 -8.13
N TYR A 146 -5.40 4.16 -8.64
CA TYR A 146 -4.78 3.81 -9.90
C TYR A 146 -3.30 3.57 -9.70
N THR A 147 -2.86 2.37 -9.99
CA THR A 147 -1.44 2.05 -9.88
C THR A 147 -0.77 2.16 -11.24
N MET A 148 0.32 2.91 -11.30
CA MET A 148 1.24 2.94 -12.43
C MET A 148 2.56 2.32 -11.99
N GLN A 149 2.99 1.31 -12.71
CA GLN A 149 4.28 0.68 -12.53
C GLN A 149 5.01 0.62 -13.87
N GLN A 150 6.21 1.16 -13.92
CA GLN A 150 7.09 0.95 -15.07
C GLN A 150 7.67 -0.45 -14.98
N ALA A 151 7.50 -1.24 -16.04
CA ALA A 151 8.13 -2.54 -16.17
C ALA A 151 9.34 -2.41 -17.09
N GLU A 152 10.56 -2.46 -16.55
CA GLU A 152 11.77 -2.73 -17.32
C GLU A 152 11.88 -4.25 -17.50
N HIS A 153 11.59 -4.72 -18.68
CA HIS A 153 11.81 -6.13 -19.01
C HIS A 153 13.30 -6.36 -19.21
N LEU A 154 13.88 -7.31 -18.46
CA LEU A 154 15.30 -7.66 -18.50
C LEU A 154 15.85 -8.07 -19.89
N PHE A 155 15.00 -8.25 -20.90
CA PHE A 155 15.38 -8.76 -22.22
C PHE A 155 14.92 -7.94 -23.43
N LYS A 156 14.21 -6.81 -23.24
CA LYS A 156 13.85 -5.89 -24.33
C LYS A 156 13.85 -4.46 -23.85
N SER A 157 14.51 -3.60 -24.61
CA SER A 157 14.71 -2.16 -24.37
C SER A 157 13.43 -1.30 -24.41
N ASP A 158 12.25 -1.89 -24.36
CA ASP A 158 10.99 -1.17 -24.34
C ASP A 158 10.48 -1.02 -22.90
N LYS A 159 10.56 0.20 -22.39
CA LYS A 159 9.88 0.59 -21.14
C LYS A 159 8.37 0.56 -21.37
N LYS A 160 7.68 -0.35 -20.72
CA LYS A 160 6.23 -0.45 -20.80
C LYS A 160 5.61 -0.12 -19.45
N ASN A 161 4.55 0.69 -19.47
CA ASN A 161 3.85 1.08 -18.26
C ASN A 161 2.70 0.09 -18.01
N CYS A 162 2.76 -0.63 -16.90
CA CYS A 162 1.65 -1.43 -16.38
C CYS A 162 0.76 -0.55 -15.51
N GLY A 163 -0.37 -0.12 -16.04
CA GLY A 163 -1.39 0.59 -15.29
C GLY A 163 -2.51 -0.34 -14.84
N GLY A 164 -3.16 -0.04 -13.71
CA GLY A 164 -4.30 -0.81 -13.25
C GLY A 164 -5.15 -0.08 -12.23
N LEU A 165 -6.44 -0.41 -12.23
CA LEU A 165 -7.37 0.07 -11.21
C LEU A 165 -7.20 -0.79 -9.95
N ASP A 166 -6.89 -0.15 -8.84
CA ASP A 166 -6.52 -0.77 -7.58
C ASP A 166 -7.66 -0.66 -6.57
N PHE A 167 -8.12 -1.80 -6.06
CA PHE A 167 -9.08 -1.89 -4.97
C PHE A 167 -8.34 -2.32 -3.72
N ARG A 168 -8.48 -1.55 -2.65
CA ARG A 168 -7.75 -1.77 -1.42
C ARG A 168 -8.69 -1.97 -0.25
N PHE A 169 -8.32 -2.91 0.60
CA PHE A 169 -8.95 -3.20 1.87
C PHE A 169 -7.86 -3.42 2.91
N GLY A 170 -7.93 -2.73 4.03
CA GLY A 170 -6.88 -2.80 5.04
C GLY A 170 -7.31 -2.34 6.40
N ILE A 171 -6.37 -2.39 7.32
CA ILE A 171 -6.50 -1.89 8.69
C ILE A 171 -5.40 -0.89 8.97
N ASP A 172 -5.69 0.07 9.82
CA ASP A 172 -4.70 0.94 10.46
C ASP A 172 -4.74 0.79 11.99
N PHE A 173 -3.57 0.93 12.59
CA PHE A 173 -3.35 0.71 14.03
C PHE A 173 -2.20 1.58 14.55
#